data_24a74c377bbb20a59857bab267c09e26
#
_entry.id   24a74c377bbb20a59857bab267c09e26
#
_cell.length_a   1.000
_cell.length_b   1.000
_cell.length_c   1.000
_cell.angle_alpha   90.00
_cell.angle_beta   90.00
_cell.angle_gamma   90.00
#
_symmetry.space_group_name_H-M   'P 1'
#
loop_
_entity.id
_entity.type
_entity.pdbx_description
1 polymer ?
#
loop_
_entity_poly.entity_id
_entity_poly.type
_entity_poly.pdbx_seq_one_letter_code
_entity_poly.pdbx_strand_id
1 'polypeptide(L)'
;FAENLNFFFNYQLSYMYWRYFLWNFVGRQSDIQPTDAIITDGNWLSGIKWIDELYLGPQDNLPDEIANNKGRNTYYFLPFLLGLIGLIYQLNRDPRNFSIVMWLFVMMGIALVVYFNTSPNEPRERDYVYAGSFYAFCIWIGLGVLAVRDLIVWATRRKGLMAPIAATVVCMVVPGILAAQNWDDHDRSHRTMARDIGWNYLQSVLPNAIVINYGDNDTFPLWFNQEVDGVRPD
;
A
#
# COMPACT_ATOMS: atom_id res chain seq x y z
N PHE A 1 11.76 -30.64 1.36
CA PHE A 1 12.61 -29.51 0.91
C PHE A 1 11.95 -28.75 -0.25
N ALA A 2 11.46 -29.43 -1.30
CA ALA A 2 10.80 -28.79 -2.44
C ALA A 2 9.53 -28.03 -2.04
N GLU A 3 8.73 -28.57 -1.14
CA GLU A 3 7.53 -27.92 -0.60
C GLU A 3 7.86 -26.61 0.14
N ASN A 4 8.92 -26.61 0.97
CA ASN A 4 9.35 -25.42 1.67
C ASN A 4 9.85 -24.32 0.72
N LEU A 5 10.54 -24.69 -0.35
CA LEU A 5 10.94 -23.74 -1.38
C LEU A 5 9.74 -23.18 -2.15
N ASN A 6 8.77 -24.05 -2.48
CA ASN A 6 7.53 -23.61 -3.11
C ASN A 6 6.74 -22.64 -2.21
N PHE A 7 6.61 -22.96 -0.92
CA PHE A 7 5.99 -22.07 0.06
C PHE A 7 6.72 -20.73 0.17
N PHE A 8 8.06 -20.75 0.25
CA PHE A 8 8.86 -19.54 0.33
C PHE A 8 8.70 -18.63 -0.89
N PHE A 9 8.83 -19.17 -2.10
CA PHE A 9 8.79 -18.34 -3.30
C PHE A 9 7.37 -17.93 -3.70
N ASN A 10 6.40 -18.83 -3.66
CA ASN A 10 5.06 -18.56 -4.15
C ASN A 10 4.18 -17.88 -3.09
N TYR A 11 4.24 -18.34 -1.84
CA TYR A 11 3.43 -17.76 -0.80
C TYR A 11 4.12 -16.58 -0.12
N GLN A 12 5.29 -16.80 0.50
CA GLN A 12 5.93 -15.74 1.29
C GLN A 12 6.44 -14.59 0.42
N LEU A 13 7.22 -14.86 -0.63
CA LEU A 13 7.76 -13.78 -1.45
C LEU A 13 6.74 -13.21 -2.44
N SER A 14 6.05 -14.04 -3.21
CA SER A 14 5.15 -13.57 -4.25
C SER A 14 3.84 -13.04 -3.68
N TYR A 15 3.09 -13.88 -2.96
CA TYR A 15 1.77 -13.52 -2.46
C TYR A 15 1.82 -12.53 -1.31
N MET A 16 2.62 -12.79 -0.25
CA MET A 16 2.62 -11.97 0.96
C MET A 16 3.41 -10.66 0.82
N TYR A 17 4.46 -10.61 -0.01
CA TYR A 17 5.27 -9.41 -0.11
C TYR A 17 5.11 -8.68 -1.44
N TRP A 18 5.46 -9.32 -2.58
CA TRP A 18 5.48 -8.65 -3.86
C TRP A 18 4.11 -8.18 -4.33
N ARG A 19 3.05 -8.92 -4.06
CA ARG A 19 1.69 -8.50 -4.35
C ARG A 19 1.36 -7.16 -3.68
N TYR A 20 1.60 -7.03 -2.37
CA TYR A 20 1.36 -5.78 -1.63
C TYR A 20 2.31 -4.66 -2.06
N PHE A 21 3.56 -4.98 -2.34
CA PHE A 21 4.50 -4.01 -2.87
C PHE A 21 4.00 -3.43 -4.19
N LEU A 22 3.56 -4.28 -5.12
CA LEU A 22 3.03 -3.84 -6.40
C LEU A 22 1.69 -3.09 -6.26
N TRP A 23 0.84 -3.41 -5.26
CA TRP A 23 -0.36 -2.62 -4.97
C TRP A 23 -0.05 -1.15 -4.73
N ASN A 24 1.03 -0.88 -3.99
CA ASN A 24 1.39 0.48 -3.64
C ASN A 24 2.09 1.25 -4.77
N PHE A 25 2.78 0.55 -5.68
CA PHE A 25 3.65 1.21 -6.66
C PHE A 25 3.29 0.95 -8.13
N VAL A 26 2.40 0.01 -8.39
CA VAL A 26 1.91 -0.29 -9.75
C VAL A 26 0.41 -0.05 -9.86
N GLY A 27 -0.34 -0.49 -8.86
CA GLY A 27 -1.78 -0.36 -8.72
C GLY A 27 -2.44 -1.63 -8.19
N ARG A 28 -3.71 -1.53 -7.83
CA ARG A 28 -4.47 -2.53 -7.11
C ARG A 28 -5.77 -2.85 -7.83
N GLN A 29 -6.11 -4.12 -7.91
CA GLN A 29 -7.34 -4.59 -8.55
C GLN A 29 -8.57 -4.35 -7.64
N SER A 30 -8.48 -4.71 -6.38
CA SER A 30 -9.48 -4.50 -5.33
C SER A 30 -8.85 -4.54 -3.95
N ASP A 31 -9.57 -4.13 -2.92
CA ASP A 31 -9.20 -4.24 -1.50
C ASP A 31 -9.75 -5.51 -0.83
N ILE A 32 -10.34 -6.41 -1.61
CA ILE A 32 -10.88 -7.67 -1.12
C ILE A 32 -9.74 -8.68 -0.96
N GLN A 33 -9.62 -9.27 0.21
CA GLN A 33 -8.67 -10.35 0.45
C GLN A 33 -9.09 -11.59 -0.36
N PRO A 34 -8.25 -12.12 -1.25
CA PRO A 34 -8.58 -13.33 -1.99
C PRO A 34 -8.57 -14.55 -1.04
N THR A 35 -9.58 -15.40 -1.16
CA THR A 35 -9.68 -16.63 -0.36
C THR A 35 -8.91 -17.81 -0.94
N ASP A 36 -8.60 -17.76 -2.25
CA ASP A 36 -7.80 -18.73 -2.98
C ASP A 36 -7.09 -18.00 -4.14
N ALA A 37 -6.49 -18.72 -5.08
CA ALA A 37 -5.87 -18.13 -6.27
C ALA A 37 -6.92 -17.57 -7.26
N ILE A 38 -7.79 -16.69 -6.75
CA ILE A 38 -8.87 -16.06 -7.51
C ILE A 38 -8.30 -14.88 -8.29
N ILE A 39 -8.53 -14.87 -9.60
CA ILE A 39 -8.05 -13.79 -10.49
C ILE A 39 -8.90 -12.51 -10.42
N THR A 40 -10.05 -12.55 -9.74
CA THR A 40 -10.99 -11.42 -9.65
C THR A 40 -10.69 -10.45 -8.52
N ASP A 41 -9.97 -10.89 -7.49
CA ASP A 41 -9.81 -10.11 -6.27
C ASP A 41 -8.37 -10.06 -5.76
N GLY A 42 -8.01 -8.93 -5.19
CA GLY A 42 -6.80 -8.76 -4.41
C GLY A 42 -5.48 -8.89 -5.17
N ASN A 43 -5.48 -8.77 -6.49
CA ASN A 43 -4.26 -8.79 -7.28
C ASN A 43 -3.72 -7.37 -7.51
N TRP A 44 -2.48 -7.24 -7.94
CA TRP A 44 -1.98 -5.98 -8.46
C TRP A 44 -2.53 -5.71 -9.87
N LEU A 45 -2.60 -4.46 -10.29
CA LEU A 45 -3.16 -4.04 -11.57
C LEU A 45 -2.38 -2.82 -12.09
N SER A 46 -1.85 -2.93 -13.30
CA SER A 46 -1.04 -1.83 -13.85
C SER A 46 -1.86 -0.74 -14.54
N GLY A 47 -3.02 -1.07 -15.07
CA GLY A 47 -3.80 -0.24 -16.00
C GLY A 47 -3.32 -0.33 -17.44
N ILE A 48 -2.29 -1.15 -17.72
CA ILE A 48 -1.82 -1.41 -19.07
C ILE A 48 -2.44 -2.71 -19.55
N LYS A 49 -3.46 -2.61 -20.40
CA LYS A 49 -4.33 -3.71 -20.80
C LYS A 49 -3.58 -5.01 -21.14
N TRP A 50 -2.61 -4.96 -22.04
CA TRP A 50 -1.90 -6.16 -22.48
C TRP A 50 -1.05 -6.82 -21.37
N ILE A 51 -0.60 -6.07 -20.37
CA ILE A 51 0.11 -6.61 -19.20
C ILE A 51 -0.90 -7.31 -18.29
N ASP A 52 -1.98 -6.59 -17.97
CA ASP A 52 -2.98 -7.08 -17.02
C ASP A 52 -3.71 -8.32 -17.55
N GLU A 53 -4.00 -8.37 -18.86
CA GLU A 53 -4.63 -9.52 -19.51
C GLU A 53 -3.77 -10.79 -19.52
N LEU A 54 -2.43 -10.66 -19.40
CA LEU A 54 -1.55 -11.84 -19.37
C LEU A 54 -1.78 -12.73 -18.14
N TYR A 55 -2.25 -12.18 -17.03
CA TYR A 55 -2.40 -12.94 -15.78
C TYR A 55 -3.77 -12.82 -15.12
N LEU A 56 -4.54 -11.76 -15.41
CA LEU A 56 -5.90 -11.58 -14.91
C LEU A 56 -7.00 -11.95 -15.91
N GLY A 57 -6.62 -12.24 -17.16
CA GLY A 57 -7.58 -12.45 -18.26
C GLY A 57 -8.17 -11.14 -18.79
N PRO A 58 -9.18 -11.21 -19.68
CA PRO A 58 -9.75 -10.05 -20.35
C PRO A 58 -10.24 -8.99 -19.35
N GLN A 59 -9.80 -7.75 -19.53
CA GLN A 59 -10.19 -6.62 -18.67
C GLN A 59 -11.35 -5.79 -19.26
N ASP A 60 -11.85 -6.20 -20.42
CA ASP A 60 -13.03 -5.60 -21.04
C ASP A 60 -14.30 -6.26 -20.47
N ASN A 61 -15.37 -5.49 -20.32
CA ASN A 61 -16.69 -5.98 -19.90
C ASN A 61 -16.68 -6.65 -18.50
N LEU A 62 -15.92 -6.10 -17.58
CA LEU A 62 -15.96 -6.53 -16.18
C LEU A 62 -17.33 -6.22 -15.56
N PRO A 63 -17.84 -7.06 -14.63
CA PRO A 63 -19.00 -6.71 -13.83
C PRO A 63 -18.81 -5.37 -13.12
N ASP A 64 -19.92 -4.61 -12.97
CA ASP A 64 -19.88 -3.27 -12.36
C ASP A 64 -19.26 -3.27 -10.95
N GLU A 65 -19.45 -4.31 -10.17
CA GLU A 65 -18.88 -4.48 -8.82
C GLU A 65 -17.34 -4.51 -8.84
N ILE A 66 -16.76 -5.11 -9.88
CA ILE A 66 -15.29 -5.17 -10.04
C ILE A 66 -14.78 -3.91 -10.71
N ALA A 67 -15.45 -3.44 -11.76
CA ALA A 67 -15.03 -2.27 -12.53
C ALA A 67 -15.06 -0.98 -11.69
N ASN A 68 -16.09 -0.82 -10.84
CA ASN A 68 -16.35 0.37 -10.03
C ASN A 68 -15.90 0.19 -8.56
N ASN A 69 -15.10 -0.83 -8.24
CA ASN A 69 -14.55 -0.99 -6.90
C ASN A 69 -13.64 0.21 -6.57
N LYS A 70 -13.88 0.88 -5.42
CA LYS A 70 -13.08 2.04 -4.98
C LYS A 70 -11.62 1.72 -4.75
N GLY A 71 -11.32 0.48 -4.36
CA GLY A 71 -9.96 -0.02 -4.21
C GLY A 71 -9.24 -0.30 -5.54
N ARG A 72 -9.92 -0.13 -6.71
CA ARG A 72 -9.32 -0.37 -8.03
C ARG A 72 -8.56 0.85 -8.50
N ASN A 73 -7.23 0.78 -8.40
CA ASN A 73 -6.32 1.87 -8.72
C ASN A 73 -5.26 1.42 -9.72
N THR A 74 -4.87 2.31 -10.64
CA THR A 74 -3.87 2.01 -11.68
C THR A 74 -2.87 3.15 -11.79
N TYR A 75 -1.58 2.86 -11.61
CA TYR A 75 -0.53 3.88 -11.61
C TYR A 75 0.44 3.72 -12.79
N TYR A 76 0.16 2.82 -13.74
CA TYR A 76 0.90 2.63 -14.98
C TYR A 76 2.41 2.39 -14.76
N PHE A 77 2.78 1.71 -13.69
CA PHE A 77 4.16 1.52 -13.23
C PHE A 77 4.92 2.82 -12.90
N LEU A 78 4.30 4.01 -12.93
CA LEU A 78 5.01 5.27 -12.79
C LEU A 78 5.77 5.39 -11.46
N PRO A 79 5.16 5.12 -10.27
CA PRO A 79 5.89 5.15 -9.00
C PRO A 79 7.00 4.10 -8.97
N PHE A 80 6.72 2.90 -9.46
CA PHE A 80 7.66 1.79 -9.49
C PHE A 80 8.90 2.10 -10.34
N LEU A 81 8.71 2.58 -11.56
CA LEU A 81 9.79 2.93 -12.46
C LEU A 81 10.62 4.10 -11.93
N LEU A 82 9.97 5.13 -11.37
CA LEU A 82 10.68 6.26 -10.76
C LEU A 82 11.53 5.80 -9.57
N GLY A 83 11.00 4.88 -8.75
CA GLY A 83 11.75 4.26 -7.65
C GLY A 83 12.94 3.43 -8.13
N LEU A 84 12.80 2.63 -9.18
CA LEU A 84 13.91 1.88 -9.78
C LEU A 84 14.99 2.82 -10.36
N ILE A 85 14.60 3.89 -11.02
CA ILE A 85 15.53 4.92 -11.52
C ILE A 85 16.31 5.52 -10.34
N GLY A 86 15.64 5.87 -9.25
CA GLY A 86 16.28 6.42 -8.05
C GLY A 86 17.18 5.42 -7.33
N LEU A 87 16.80 4.15 -7.28
CA LEU A 87 17.62 3.07 -6.75
C LEU A 87 18.94 2.95 -7.52
N ILE A 88 18.86 2.87 -8.86
CA ILE A 88 20.06 2.80 -9.73
C ILE A 88 20.89 4.08 -9.61
N TYR A 89 20.24 5.24 -9.52
CA TYR A 89 20.91 6.52 -9.34
C TYR A 89 21.71 6.55 -8.04
N GLN A 90 21.12 6.16 -6.92
CA GLN A 90 21.81 6.12 -5.62
C GLN A 90 22.95 5.11 -5.62
N LEU A 91 22.72 3.90 -6.15
CA LEU A 91 23.73 2.86 -6.23
C LEU A 91 25.00 3.36 -6.94
N ASN A 92 24.86 4.12 -8.03
CA ASN A 92 25.98 4.64 -8.79
C ASN A 92 26.64 5.89 -8.16
N ARG A 93 25.88 6.70 -7.40
CA ARG A 93 26.38 7.97 -6.84
C ARG A 93 26.86 7.85 -5.41
N ASP A 94 26.21 7.00 -4.61
CA ASP A 94 26.48 6.86 -3.18
C ASP A 94 26.19 5.44 -2.70
N PRO A 95 27.08 4.48 -3.03
CA PRO A 95 26.88 3.07 -2.65
C PRO A 95 26.80 2.84 -1.14
N ARG A 96 27.41 3.72 -0.33
CA ARG A 96 27.37 3.60 1.13
C ARG A 96 25.98 3.86 1.68
N ASN A 97 25.38 4.98 1.34
CA ASN A 97 24.01 5.29 1.78
C ASN A 97 22.98 4.41 1.08
N PHE A 98 23.24 3.98 -0.16
CA PHE A 98 22.44 2.97 -0.84
C PHE A 98 22.33 1.69 0.00
N SER A 99 23.44 1.18 0.53
CA SER A 99 23.40 -0.05 1.35
C SER A 99 22.55 0.13 2.61
N ILE A 100 22.54 1.30 3.24
CA ILE A 100 21.69 1.58 4.40
C ILE A 100 20.20 1.50 4.02
N VAL A 101 19.80 2.17 2.94
CA VAL A 101 18.41 2.14 2.47
C VAL A 101 18.01 0.73 2.00
N MET A 102 18.93 0.03 1.33
CA MET A 102 18.69 -1.35 0.90
C MET A 102 18.50 -2.30 2.08
N TRP A 103 19.32 -2.17 3.13
CA TRP A 103 19.12 -2.95 4.35
C TRP A 103 17.78 -2.64 5.02
N LEU A 104 17.40 -1.36 5.09
CA LEU A 104 16.08 -0.98 5.59
C LEU A 104 14.97 -1.63 4.76
N PHE A 105 15.07 -1.56 3.43
CA PHE A 105 14.10 -2.17 2.51
C PHE A 105 13.97 -3.68 2.72
N VAL A 106 15.08 -4.40 2.77
CA VAL A 106 15.10 -5.86 2.91
C VAL A 106 14.64 -6.29 4.30
N MET A 107 15.17 -5.66 5.35
CA MET A 107 14.89 -6.08 6.73
C MET A 107 13.46 -5.77 7.16
N MET A 108 12.91 -4.63 6.73
CA MET A 108 11.51 -4.25 7.01
C MET A 108 10.49 -4.82 6.02
N GLY A 109 10.93 -5.60 5.06
CA GLY A 109 10.09 -6.25 4.06
C GLY A 109 10.29 -7.77 4.07
N ILE A 110 11.09 -8.27 3.16
CA ILE A 110 11.29 -9.71 2.94
C ILE A 110 11.72 -10.45 4.21
N ALA A 111 12.62 -9.87 5.01
CA ALA A 111 13.06 -10.50 6.25
C ALA A 111 11.92 -10.61 7.27
N LEU A 112 11.02 -9.62 7.35
CA LEU A 112 9.84 -9.70 8.22
C LEU A 112 8.86 -10.78 7.77
N VAL A 113 8.65 -10.97 6.45
CA VAL A 113 7.79 -12.05 5.94
C VAL A 113 8.29 -13.41 6.43
N VAL A 114 9.59 -13.63 6.30
CA VAL A 114 10.21 -14.87 6.75
C VAL A 114 10.17 -15.02 8.27
N TYR A 115 10.41 -13.92 9.01
CA TYR A 115 10.38 -13.90 10.47
C TYR A 115 8.99 -14.21 11.04
N PHE A 116 7.95 -13.58 10.51
CA PHE A 116 6.57 -13.82 10.96
C PHE A 116 6.06 -15.18 10.55
N ASN A 117 6.51 -15.70 9.40
CA ASN A 117 6.08 -17.01 8.86
C ASN A 117 4.57 -17.24 8.98
N THR A 118 3.79 -16.26 8.55
CA THR A 118 2.33 -16.23 8.71
C THR A 118 1.68 -17.42 8.01
N SER A 119 0.73 -18.06 8.68
CA SER A 119 -0.04 -19.17 8.10
C SER A 119 -0.97 -18.67 6.99
N PRO A 120 -1.17 -19.42 5.89
CA PRO A 120 -2.19 -19.11 4.88
C PRO A 120 -3.62 -19.05 5.42
N ASN A 121 -3.89 -19.67 6.57
CA ASN A 121 -5.20 -19.71 7.21
C ASN A 121 -5.43 -18.57 8.22
N GLU A 122 -4.62 -17.51 8.17
CA GLU A 122 -4.85 -16.34 9.02
C GLU A 122 -6.18 -15.66 8.65
N PRO A 123 -6.97 -15.23 9.64
CA PRO A 123 -8.29 -14.63 9.39
C PRO A 123 -8.20 -13.24 8.74
N ARG A 124 -7.02 -12.60 8.77
CA ARG A 124 -6.77 -11.28 8.23
C ARG A 124 -5.31 -11.12 7.81
N GLU A 125 -5.10 -10.58 6.62
CA GLU A 125 -3.78 -10.19 6.14
C GLU A 125 -3.22 -9.00 6.93
N ARG A 126 -1.89 -8.96 7.07
CA ARG A 126 -1.17 -7.96 7.88
C ARG A 126 -0.15 -7.20 7.02
N ASP A 127 -0.58 -6.69 5.88
CA ASP A 127 0.24 -5.93 4.93
C ASP A 127 0.91 -4.68 5.53
N TYR A 128 0.27 -4.05 6.51
CA TYR A 128 0.81 -2.88 7.22
C TYR A 128 2.17 -3.14 7.90
N VAL A 129 2.53 -4.39 8.15
CA VAL A 129 3.83 -4.77 8.73
C VAL A 129 4.98 -4.40 7.80
N TYR A 130 4.75 -4.37 6.48
CA TYR A 130 5.76 -4.05 5.47
C TYR A 130 5.90 -2.57 5.18
N ALA A 131 5.18 -1.70 5.89
CA ALA A 131 5.19 -0.25 5.66
C ALA A 131 6.60 0.37 5.70
N GLY A 132 7.50 -0.16 6.56
CA GLY A 132 8.89 0.29 6.60
C GLY A 132 9.68 0.04 5.32
N SER A 133 9.41 -1.09 4.64
CA SER A 133 10.01 -1.40 3.34
C SER A 133 9.46 -0.47 2.24
N PHE A 134 8.17 -0.21 2.26
CA PHE A 134 7.53 0.71 1.30
C PHE A 134 8.03 2.14 1.50
N TYR A 135 8.22 2.57 2.74
CA TYR A 135 8.87 3.84 3.06
C TYR A 135 10.29 3.93 2.48
N ALA A 136 11.09 2.87 2.63
CA ALA A 136 12.44 2.82 2.05
C ALA A 136 12.40 2.96 0.52
N PHE A 137 11.43 2.33 -0.15
CA PHE A 137 11.25 2.47 -1.58
C PHE A 137 10.84 3.89 -1.98
N CYS A 138 10.03 4.57 -1.17
CA CYS A 138 9.67 5.99 -1.39
C CYS A 138 10.90 6.92 -1.34
N ILE A 139 11.95 6.60 -0.58
CA ILE A 139 13.21 7.34 -0.62
C ILE A 139 13.81 7.28 -2.04
N TRP A 140 13.81 6.10 -2.67
CA TRP A 140 14.29 5.97 -4.05
C TRP A 140 13.38 6.68 -5.06
N ILE A 141 12.06 6.71 -4.85
CA ILE A 141 11.16 7.53 -5.69
C ILE A 141 11.59 9.00 -5.64
N GLY A 142 11.88 9.53 -4.43
CA GLY A 142 12.40 10.89 -4.27
C GLY A 142 13.75 11.12 -4.95
N LEU A 143 14.67 10.16 -4.85
CA LEU A 143 15.97 10.21 -5.52
C LEU A 143 15.85 10.09 -7.04
N GLY A 144 14.81 9.45 -7.54
CA GLY A 144 14.49 9.39 -8.96
C GLY A 144 14.29 10.76 -9.60
N VAL A 145 13.76 11.73 -8.85
CA VAL A 145 13.63 13.11 -9.31
C VAL A 145 14.99 13.73 -9.64
N LEU A 146 16.03 13.41 -8.86
CA LEU A 146 17.40 13.87 -9.11
C LEU A 146 17.97 13.24 -10.39
N ALA A 147 17.68 11.97 -10.63
CA ALA A 147 18.07 11.29 -11.86
C ALA A 147 17.40 11.93 -13.09
N VAL A 148 16.10 12.23 -13.00
CA VAL A 148 15.34 12.92 -14.06
C VAL A 148 15.92 14.33 -14.30
N ARG A 149 16.25 15.07 -13.23
CA ARG A 149 16.95 16.36 -13.36
C ARG A 149 18.26 16.23 -14.14
N ASP A 150 19.09 15.26 -13.79
CA ASP A 150 20.39 15.05 -14.44
C ASP A 150 20.22 14.66 -15.91
N LEU A 151 19.20 13.86 -16.23
CA LEU A 151 18.82 13.54 -17.60
C LEU A 151 18.42 14.79 -18.40
N ILE A 152 17.59 15.67 -17.82
CA ILE A 152 17.19 16.93 -18.44
C ILE A 152 18.41 17.83 -18.70
N VAL A 153 19.31 17.96 -17.73
CA VAL A 153 20.56 18.73 -17.89
C VAL A 153 21.43 18.14 -19.01
N TRP A 154 21.54 16.82 -19.06
CA TRP A 154 22.31 16.15 -20.12
C TRP A 154 21.70 16.38 -21.52
N ALA A 155 20.40 16.24 -21.64
CA ALA A 155 19.68 16.40 -22.92
C ALA A 155 19.67 17.86 -23.43
N THR A 156 19.42 18.80 -22.53
CA THR A 156 19.30 20.23 -22.90
C THR A 156 20.60 20.99 -22.89
N ARG A 157 21.65 20.42 -22.28
CA ARG A 157 22.94 21.08 -22.02
C ARG A 157 22.85 22.39 -21.22
N ARG A 158 21.67 22.65 -20.59
CA ARG A 158 21.43 23.86 -19.79
C ARG A 158 21.58 23.54 -18.30
N LYS A 159 22.50 24.27 -17.65
CA LYS A 159 22.68 24.23 -16.19
C LYS A 159 21.96 25.43 -15.58
N GLY A 160 21.12 25.24 -14.61
CA GLY A 160 20.38 26.32 -13.92
C GLY A 160 19.11 25.80 -13.25
N LEU A 161 18.31 26.71 -12.70
CA LEU A 161 17.09 26.39 -11.93
C LEU A 161 15.96 25.76 -12.78
N MET A 162 15.98 25.92 -14.09
CA MET A 162 14.93 25.37 -14.96
C MET A 162 14.90 23.84 -14.98
N ALA A 163 16.05 23.18 -14.94
CA ALA A 163 16.10 21.72 -14.96
C ALA A 163 15.52 21.08 -13.67
N PRO A 164 15.88 21.50 -12.44
CA PRO A 164 15.25 20.97 -11.24
C PRO A 164 13.76 21.31 -11.15
N ILE A 165 13.33 22.51 -11.56
CA ILE A 165 11.90 22.87 -11.61
C ILE A 165 11.15 21.93 -12.56
N ALA A 166 11.65 21.75 -13.79
CA ALA A 166 11.03 20.88 -14.77
C ALA A 166 10.96 19.41 -14.29
N ALA A 167 12.06 18.91 -13.71
CA ALA A 167 12.08 17.55 -13.14
C ALA A 167 11.05 17.38 -12.02
N THR A 168 10.95 18.35 -11.12
CA THR A 168 9.98 18.33 -10.04
C THR A 168 8.55 18.34 -10.58
N VAL A 169 8.22 19.24 -11.51
CA VAL A 169 6.87 19.33 -12.10
C VAL A 169 6.50 18.04 -12.81
N VAL A 170 7.40 17.45 -13.59
CA VAL A 170 7.14 16.18 -14.29
C VAL A 170 6.95 15.03 -13.28
N CYS A 171 7.81 14.94 -12.28
CA CYS A 171 7.72 13.86 -11.29
C CYS A 171 6.53 14.03 -10.32
N MET A 172 6.01 15.25 -10.12
CA MET A 172 4.79 15.49 -9.31
C MET A 172 3.54 14.85 -9.89
N VAL A 173 3.56 14.42 -11.15
CA VAL A 173 2.49 13.61 -11.74
C VAL A 173 2.30 12.30 -10.97
N VAL A 174 3.39 11.71 -10.46
CA VAL A 174 3.34 10.44 -9.71
C VAL A 174 2.52 10.56 -8.43
N PRO A 175 2.87 11.42 -7.45
CA PRO A 175 2.05 11.60 -6.26
C PRO A 175 0.67 12.19 -6.59
N GLY A 176 0.54 12.95 -7.68
CA GLY A 176 -0.74 13.49 -8.14
C GLY A 176 -1.73 12.40 -8.56
N ILE A 177 -1.30 11.41 -9.33
CA ILE A 177 -2.12 10.25 -9.71
C ILE A 177 -2.48 9.43 -8.48
N LEU A 178 -1.50 9.16 -7.60
CA LEU A 178 -1.74 8.43 -6.36
C LEU A 178 -2.79 9.13 -5.49
N ALA A 179 -2.68 10.44 -5.30
CA ALA A 179 -3.65 11.22 -4.53
C ALA A 179 -5.03 11.19 -5.17
N ALA A 180 -5.12 11.39 -6.48
CA ALA A 180 -6.40 11.45 -7.20
C ALA A 180 -7.15 10.11 -7.19
N GLN A 181 -6.44 8.99 -7.32
CA GLN A 181 -7.07 7.67 -7.38
C GLN A 181 -7.35 7.04 -6.01
N ASN A 182 -6.66 7.49 -4.95
CA ASN A 182 -6.87 6.92 -3.63
C ASN A 182 -7.69 7.81 -2.69
N TRP A 183 -8.08 9.00 -3.12
CA TRP A 183 -8.77 9.95 -2.24
C TRP A 183 -10.08 9.38 -1.68
N ASP A 184 -10.91 8.82 -2.54
CA ASP A 184 -12.23 8.29 -2.19
C ASP A 184 -12.14 7.04 -1.28
N ASP A 185 -11.10 6.23 -1.47
CA ASP A 185 -10.82 5.03 -0.68
C ASP A 185 -10.28 5.40 0.73
N HIS A 186 -9.52 6.50 0.82
CA HIS A 186 -8.90 6.95 2.07
C HIS A 186 -9.72 8.02 2.81
N ASP A 187 -10.71 8.65 2.19
CA ASP A 187 -11.60 9.58 2.88
C ASP A 187 -12.49 8.85 3.89
N ARG A 188 -12.22 9.10 5.16
CA ARG A 188 -12.94 8.54 6.30
C ARG A 188 -13.77 9.55 7.05
N SER A 189 -13.95 10.76 6.52
CA SER A 189 -14.64 11.87 7.17
C SER A 189 -16.09 11.56 7.56
N HIS A 190 -16.73 10.62 6.87
CA HIS A 190 -18.12 10.22 7.14
C HIS A 190 -18.28 8.78 7.64
N ARG A 191 -17.18 8.13 8.04
CA ARG A 191 -17.21 6.76 8.57
C ARG A 191 -17.41 6.77 10.08
N THR A 192 -18.65 6.93 10.53
CA THR A 192 -19.03 7.01 11.95
C THR A 192 -19.43 5.68 12.56
N MET A 193 -19.51 4.60 11.77
CA MET A 193 -20.08 3.30 12.16
C MET A 193 -19.52 2.78 13.49
N ALA A 194 -18.20 2.78 13.69
CA ALA A 194 -17.60 2.29 14.92
C ALA A 194 -18.04 3.12 16.15
N ARG A 195 -18.07 4.45 16.01
CA ARG A 195 -18.55 5.39 17.03
C ARG A 195 -20.02 5.11 17.35
N ASP A 196 -20.86 5.00 16.34
CA ASP A 196 -22.32 4.83 16.50
C ASP A 196 -22.65 3.45 17.12
N ILE A 197 -21.92 2.39 16.78
CA ILE A 197 -22.03 1.08 17.44
C ILE A 197 -21.64 1.22 18.91
N GLY A 198 -20.51 1.84 19.25
CA GLY A 198 -20.08 2.05 20.63
C GLY A 198 -21.12 2.85 21.44
N TRP A 199 -21.71 3.89 20.84
CA TRP A 199 -22.78 4.68 21.43
C TRP A 199 -24.01 3.81 21.70
N ASN A 200 -24.45 3.00 20.75
CA ASN A 200 -25.60 2.08 20.90
C ASN A 200 -25.35 1.05 22.03
N TYR A 201 -24.15 0.49 22.13
CA TYR A 201 -23.79 -0.43 23.21
C TYR A 201 -23.95 0.24 24.56
N LEU A 202 -23.38 1.43 24.76
CA LEU A 202 -23.45 2.18 26.03
C LEU A 202 -24.89 2.55 26.40
N GLN A 203 -25.73 2.89 25.42
CA GLN A 203 -27.14 3.24 25.67
C GLN A 203 -28.01 1.99 25.94
N SER A 204 -27.59 0.80 25.55
CA SER A 204 -28.37 -0.44 25.73
C SER A 204 -28.23 -1.06 27.13
N VAL A 205 -27.29 -0.59 27.94
CA VAL A 205 -27.05 -1.12 29.28
C VAL A 205 -27.58 -0.21 30.40
N LEU A 206 -27.83 -0.75 31.56
CA LEU A 206 -28.29 0.01 32.75
C LEU A 206 -27.14 0.91 33.26
N PRO A 207 -27.45 2.01 33.97
CA PRO A 207 -26.45 2.83 34.66
C PRO A 207 -25.57 2.00 35.60
N ASN A 208 -24.26 2.28 35.62
CA ASN A 208 -23.25 1.55 36.41
C ASN A 208 -23.18 0.05 36.13
N ALA A 209 -23.58 -0.39 34.93
CA ALA A 209 -23.49 -1.79 34.53
C ALA A 209 -22.05 -2.16 34.13
N ILE A 210 -21.65 -3.40 34.43
CA ILE A 210 -20.38 -3.96 33.96
C ILE A 210 -20.62 -4.52 32.55
N VAL A 211 -19.92 -3.96 31.57
CA VAL A 211 -19.94 -4.44 30.16
C VAL A 211 -18.73 -5.32 29.91
N ILE A 212 -18.97 -6.56 29.51
CA ILE A 212 -17.90 -7.48 29.11
C ILE A 212 -17.92 -7.57 27.60
N ASN A 213 -16.84 -7.15 26.96
CA ASN A 213 -16.63 -7.20 25.52
C ASN A 213 -15.40 -8.04 25.18
N TYR A 214 -15.25 -8.39 23.91
CA TYR A 214 -14.17 -9.25 23.44
C TYR A 214 -13.44 -8.60 22.28
N GLY A 215 -12.21 -8.16 22.55
CA GLY A 215 -11.29 -7.63 21.54
C GLY A 215 -11.31 -6.12 21.36
N ASP A 216 -10.37 -5.65 20.61
CA ASP A 216 -10.08 -4.22 20.41
C ASP A 216 -11.20 -3.51 19.65
N ASN A 217 -11.80 -4.19 18.68
CA ASN A 217 -12.84 -3.62 17.82
C ASN A 217 -14.10 -3.22 18.60
N ASP A 218 -14.38 -3.88 19.71
CA ASP A 218 -15.50 -3.58 20.58
C ASP A 218 -15.07 -2.59 21.67
N THR A 219 -13.88 -2.76 22.23
CA THR A 219 -13.39 -1.99 23.38
C THR A 219 -13.09 -0.53 23.01
N PHE A 220 -12.34 -0.28 21.93
CA PHE A 220 -11.94 1.09 21.61
C PHE A 220 -13.08 2.02 21.21
N PRO A 221 -14.12 1.58 20.48
CA PRO A 221 -15.30 2.42 20.27
C PRO A 221 -16.04 2.79 21.54
N LEU A 222 -16.10 1.90 22.54
CA LEU A 222 -16.70 2.20 23.84
C LEU A 222 -15.90 3.27 24.58
N TRP A 223 -14.59 3.07 24.70
CA TRP A 223 -13.70 4.05 25.34
C TRP A 223 -13.72 5.41 24.64
N PHE A 224 -13.74 5.42 23.31
CA PHE A 224 -13.84 6.67 22.56
C PHE A 224 -15.12 7.43 22.92
N ASN A 225 -16.27 6.74 22.95
CA ASN A 225 -17.54 7.36 23.31
C ASN A 225 -17.55 7.87 24.75
N GLN A 226 -16.95 7.14 25.71
CA GLN A 226 -16.91 7.55 27.12
C GLN A 226 -15.93 8.69 27.35
N GLU A 227 -14.68 8.57 26.86
CA GLU A 227 -13.60 9.49 27.20
C GLU A 227 -13.55 10.73 26.32
N VAL A 228 -13.95 10.61 25.04
CA VAL A 228 -13.89 11.72 24.09
C VAL A 228 -15.25 12.40 23.91
N ASP A 229 -16.28 11.59 23.69
CA ASP A 229 -17.64 12.12 23.45
C ASP A 229 -18.43 12.35 24.76
N GLY A 230 -17.95 11.88 25.91
CA GLY A 230 -18.60 12.02 27.22
C GLY A 230 -19.92 11.26 27.33
N VAL A 231 -20.09 10.19 26.55
CA VAL A 231 -21.30 9.35 26.53
C VAL A 231 -21.23 8.30 27.61
N ARG A 232 -22.16 8.40 28.59
CA ARG A 232 -22.24 7.40 29.68
C ARG A 232 -20.88 7.13 30.35
N PRO A 233 -20.28 8.10 31.03
CA PRO A 233 -19.01 7.91 31.75
C PRO A 233 -19.16 7.13 33.06
N ASP A 234 -20.41 6.74 33.42
CA ASP A 234 -20.77 5.94 34.60
C ASP A 234 -20.32 4.47 34.53
#